data_dd28a414941f346ec4c991359eb659c9
#
_entry.id   dd28a414941f346ec4c991359eb659c9
#
_cell.length_a   1.000
_cell.length_b   1.000
_cell.length_c   1.000
_cell.angle_alpha   90.00
_cell.angle_beta   90.00
_cell.angle_gamma   90.00
#
_symmetry.space_group_name_H-M   'P 1'
#
loop_
_entity.id
_entity.type
_entity.pdbx_description
1 polymer ?
#
loop_
_entity_poly.entity_id
_entity_poly.type
_entity_poly.pdbx_seq_one_letter_code
_entity_poly.pdbx_strand_id
1 'polypeptide(L)'
;METMAKIATQPGTLLDAGLKALADGSWIEARASFEGELREVETPEALEGLSWAAWWLDDAPAVFETRLRAYRLYRQRSDPASAARMAIWLAIDHLDFHGAFAVTAGWLRRATRLLRPLPQGPEHGWLAFQEGYLAHLGGDSTAARERGRTAAEIGRRFDVPDLEMLGLALEGGALVSNAEVADGMRCLDEATAAALEGRATVPISSAWALCFLVTACLDVRDYRRAFEWCDRIAEFARRYRSRYMLGFCRSHFGAIHLSRGRWADAEAELRAAVDEYGRSRPAFTADALVWLAELRRRQGRSKEAAELLDRAGDNVAAHLCRGRLALDHGDAVEAVDLAERCLRQLSEDRKLERAPALELLVRATVERGELAAAASAASELEALHDRVRTPPLAASAALANGLVAAARGDHETARRLLEDAADTFERAGAVFESLTTRVDLAAALVALVRFAVGQREARRAVDGLEALGAQTEAERARRAFRRCLKAATGPQKPIGVTPRERDVLQLLAEGLTNREIAQRLVVSEHTVHRHVTNVLRKLDLRSRTAAAAYAVRSGLARKAGV
;
A
#
# COMPACT_ATOMS: atom_id res chain seq x y z
N MET A 1 -0.69 -27.20 -23.49
CA MET A 1 -1.10 -28.56 -23.88
C MET A 1 -0.43 -29.03 -25.15
N GLU A 2 -0.19 -28.22 -26.17
CA GLU A 2 0.61 -28.68 -27.30
C GLU A 2 2.10 -28.87 -26.99
N THR A 3 2.67 -28.16 -26.04
CA THR A 3 4.03 -28.45 -25.56
C THR A 3 4.09 -29.71 -24.66
N MET A 4 2.97 -30.08 -24.03
CA MET A 4 2.74 -31.40 -23.43
C MET A 4 2.11 -32.42 -24.43
N ALA A 5 1.48 -31.97 -25.49
CA ALA A 5 0.74 -32.80 -26.45
C ALA A 5 1.58 -33.36 -27.63
N LYS A 6 2.89 -33.09 -27.67
CA LYS A 6 3.78 -33.71 -28.70
C LYS A 6 4.38 -35.05 -28.29
N ILE A 7 3.96 -35.62 -27.18
CA ILE A 7 4.30 -36.99 -26.79
C ILE A 7 3.10 -37.87 -27.18
N ALA A 8 2.95 -38.13 -28.49
CA ALA A 8 2.02 -39.13 -28.96
C ALA A 8 2.53 -40.53 -28.59
N THR A 9 2.15 -40.99 -27.41
CA THR A 9 2.24 -42.40 -26.99
C THR A 9 0.88 -43.02 -27.03
N GLN A 10 0.79 -44.34 -27.17
CA GLN A 10 -0.45 -45.10 -27.38
C GLN A 10 -1.56 -44.69 -26.41
N PRO A 11 -2.83 -44.52 -26.86
CA PRO A 11 -3.90 -44.13 -25.94
C PRO A 11 -4.10 -45.20 -24.87
N GLY A 12 -3.94 -44.79 -23.60
CA GLY A 12 -4.22 -45.63 -22.43
C GLY A 12 -3.05 -45.89 -21.50
N THR A 13 -1.91 -45.16 -21.63
CA THR A 13 -0.78 -45.26 -20.70
C THR A 13 -1.06 -44.54 -19.38
N LEU A 14 -0.35 -44.94 -18.29
CA LEU A 14 -0.42 -44.23 -17.01
C LEU A 14 0.05 -42.78 -17.13
N LEU A 15 0.99 -42.49 -18.06
CA LEU A 15 1.41 -41.14 -18.40
C LEU A 15 0.24 -40.28 -18.93
N ASP A 16 -0.56 -40.82 -19.90
CA ASP A 16 -1.71 -40.10 -20.45
C ASP A 16 -2.79 -39.87 -19.40
N ALA A 17 -3.05 -40.87 -18.54
CA ALA A 17 -3.98 -40.74 -17.42
C ALA A 17 -3.53 -39.63 -16.43
N GLY A 18 -2.23 -39.59 -16.13
CA GLY A 18 -1.63 -38.57 -15.29
C GLY A 18 -1.75 -37.16 -15.87
N LEU A 19 -1.46 -36.98 -17.17
CA LEU A 19 -1.61 -35.70 -17.87
C LEU A 19 -3.06 -35.21 -17.91
N LYS A 20 -4.00 -36.13 -18.16
CA LYS A 20 -5.44 -35.82 -18.11
C LYS A 20 -5.87 -35.39 -16.69
N ALA A 21 -5.46 -36.13 -15.66
CA ALA A 21 -5.77 -35.79 -14.28
C ALA A 21 -5.21 -34.42 -13.87
N LEU A 22 -3.98 -34.04 -14.35
CA LEU A 22 -3.44 -32.69 -14.19
C LEU A 22 -4.32 -31.63 -14.84
N ALA A 23 -4.77 -31.86 -16.06
CA ALA A 23 -5.64 -30.94 -16.80
C ALA A 23 -6.99 -30.75 -16.10
N ASP A 24 -7.52 -31.82 -15.49
CA ASP A 24 -8.79 -31.83 -14.74
C ASP A 24 -8.67 -31.27 -13.31
N GLY A 25 -7.44 -30.97 -12.82
CA GLY A 25 -7.20 -30.52 -11.45
C GLY A 25 -7.27 -31.62 -10.39
N SER A 26 -7.20 -32.90 -10.80
CA SER A 26 -7.24 -34.09 -9.93
C SER A 26 -5.83 -34.45 -9.47
N TRP A 27 -5.22 -33.61 -8.63
CA TRP A 27 -3.79 -33.66 -8.26
C TRP A 27 -3.36 -34.99 -7.63
N ILE A 28 -4.21 -35.61 -6.78
CA ILE A 28 -3.91 -36.90 -6.13
C ILE A 28 -3.91 -38.02 -7.16
N GLU A 29 -4.87 -38.02 -8.10
CA GLU A 29 -4.96 -39.03 -9.17
C GLU A 29 -3.79 -38.86 -10.14
N ALA A 30 -3.43 -37.61 -10.48
CA ALA A 30 -2.27 -37.30 -11.31
C ALA A 30 -0.99 -37.85 -10.69
N ARG A 31 -0.78 -37.61 -9.38
CA ARG A 31 0.37 -38.13 -8.62
C ARG A 31 0.41 -39.66 -8.68
N ALA A 32 -0.69 -40.33 -8.39
CA ALA A 32 -0.75 -41.79 -8.39
C ALA A 32 -0.43 -42.40 -9.77
N SER A 33 -0.94 -41.77 -10.84
CA SER A 33 -0.70 -42.21 -12.22
C SER A 33 0.78 -42.08 -12.60
N PHE A 34 1.41 -40.93 -12.32
CA PHE A 34 2.84 -40.73 -12.61
C PHE A 34 3.74 -41.60 -11.73
N GLU A 35 3.44 -41.80 -10.45
CA GLU A 35 4.17 -42.74 -9.58
C GLU A 35 4.02 -44.19 -10.08
N GLY A 36 2.87 -44.55 -10.66
CA GLY A 36 2.65 -45.83 -11.31
C GLY A 36 3.56 -46.03 -12.52
N GLU A 37 3.58 -45.04 -13.43
CA GLU A 37 4.44 -45.03 -14.61
C GLU A 37 5.92 -45.17 -14.25
N LEU A 38 6.38 -44.41 -13.27
CA LEU A 38 7.77 -44.38 -12.81
C LEU A 38 8.24 -45.68 -12.14
N ARG A 39 7.31 -46.57 -11.70
CA ARG A 39 7.65 -47.89 -11.22
C ARG A 39 8.02 -48.86 -12.36
N GLU A 40 7.46 -48.61 -13.54
CA GLU A 40 7.74 -49.43 -14.72
C GLU A 40 8.93 -48.89 -15.50
N VAL A 41 8.92 -47.59 -15.80
CA VAL A 41 10.00 -46.93 -16.56
C VAL A 41 10.21 -45.52 -16.05
N GLU A 42 11.47 -45.18 -15.74
CA GLU A 42 11.82 -43.79 -15.39
C GLU A 42 11.95 -42.94 -16.65
N THR A 43 10.96 -42.05 -16.86
CA THR A 43 10.95 -41.10 -17.97
C THR A 43 10.97 -39.65 -17.43
N PRO A 44 11.66 -38.72 -18.11
CA PRO A 44 11.66 -37.32 -17.66
C PRO A 44 10.28 -36.66 -17.79
N GLU A 45 9.44 -37.14 -18.71
CA GLU A 45 8.07 -36.67 -18.91
C GLU A 45 7.17 -37.03 -17.71
N ALA A 46 7.27 -38.26 -17.19
CA ALA A 46 6.54 -38.69 -16.01
C ALA A 46 7.03 -37.95 -14.74
N LEU A 47 8.35 -37.71 -14.63
CA LEU A 47 8.92 -36.91 -13.54
C LEU A 47 8.48 -35.45 -13.60
N GLU A 48 8.40 -34.84 -14.80
CA GLU A 48 7.88 -33.50 -15.00
C GLU A 48 6.39 -33.43 -14.59
N GLY A 49 5.56 -34.38 -15.01
CA GLY A 49 4.17 -34.47 -14.62
C GLY A 49 3.99 -34.64 -13.10
N LEU A 50 4.78 -35.57 -12.50
CA LEU A 50 4.77 -35.77 -11.05
C LEU A 50 5.17 -34.50 -10.28
N SER A 51 6.14 -33.72 -10.82
CA SER A 51 6.56 -32.46 -10.21
C SER A 51 5.41 -31.45 -10.13
N TRP A 52 4.57 -31.39 -11.15
CA TRP A 52 3.40 -30.53 -11.15
C TRP A 52 2.31 -30.99 -10.17
N ALA A 53 2.05 -32.30 -10.10
CA ALA A 53 1.13 -32.84 -9.09
C ALA A 53 1.62 -32.54 -7.66
N ALA A 54 2.91 -32.73 -7.40
CA ALA A 54 3.55 -32.40 -6.13
C ALA A 54 3.47 -30.89 -5.81
N TRP A 55 3.66 -30.02 -6.83
CA TRP A 55 3.55 -28.57 -6.67
C TRP A 55 2.16 -28.12 -6.20
N TRP A 56 1.10 -28.69 -6.78
CA TRP A 56 -0.28 -28.40 -6.39
C TRP A 56 -0.64 -28.99 -5.01
N LEU A 57 0.04 -30.06 -4.58
CA LEU A 57 -0.11 -30.68 -3.28
C LEU A 57 0.77 -30.05 -2.19
N ASP A 58 1.50 -29.00 -2.51
CA ASP A 58 2.44 -28.30 -1.61
C ASP A 58 3.59 -29.19 -1.09
N ASP A 59 3.95 -30.27 -1.83
CA ASP A 59 5.02 -31.19 -1.49
C ASP A 59 6.37 -30.71 -2.08
N ALA A 60 6.95 -29.69 -1.45
CA ALA A 60 8.20 -29.08 -1.91
C ALA A 60 9.35 -30.11 -2.11
N PRO A 61 9.63 -31.06 -1.18
CA PRO A 61 10.66 -32.07 -1.40
C PRO A 61 10.48 -32.84 -2.71
N ALA A 62 9.26 -33.32 -2.97
CA ALA A 62 8.95 -34.05 -4.19
C ALA A 62 9.11 -33.17 -5.46
N VAL A 63 8.71 -31.89 -5.39
CA VAL A 63 8.90 -30.93 -6.49
C VAL A 63 10.37 -30.83 -6.87
N PHE A 64 11.25 -30.54 -5.90
CA PHE A 64 12.67 -30.34 -6.17
C PHE A 64 13.36 -31.64 -6.64
N GLU A 65 13.05 -32.78 -6.01
CA GLU A 65 13.61 -34.06 -6.39
C GLU A 65 13.26 -34.41 -7.84
N THR A 66 11.96 -34.40 -8.17
CA THR A 66 11.47 -34.84 -9.46
C THR A 66 11.90 -33.91 -10.60
N ARG A 67 11.84 -32.58 -10.41
CA ARG A 67 12.34 -31.62 -11.42
C ARG A 67 13.84 -31.73 -11.65
N LEU A 68 14.64 -31.93 -10.59
CA LEU A 68 16.08 -32.10 -10.75
C LEU A 68 16.42 -33.41 -11.50
N ARG A 69 15.68 -34.49 -11.22
CA ARG A 69 15.83 -35.78 -11.94
C ARG A 69 15.42 -35.61 -13.41
N ALA A 70 14.25 -35.01 -13.69
CA ALA A 70 13.82 -34.72 -15.04
C ALA A 70 14.84 -33.86 -15.81
N TYR A 71 15.36 -32.79 -15.20
CA TYR A 71 16.43 -31.97 -15.75
C TYR A 71 17.65 -32.79 -16.19
N ARG A 72 18.11 -33.72 -15.33
CA ARG A 72 19.28 -34.59 -15.61
C ARG A 72 18.99 -35.53 -16.76
N LEU A 73 17.82 -36.16 -16.80
CA LEU A 73 17.42 -37.08 -17.87
C LEU A 73 17.25 -36.38 -19.21
N TYR A 74 16.64 -35.22 -19.27
CA TYR A 74 16.58 -34.41 -20.50
C TYR A 74 17.96 -34.03 -21.01
N ARG A 75 18.89 -33.70 -20.09
CA ARG A 75 20.31 -33.46 -20.44
C ARG A 75 20.98 -34.69 -21.03
N GLN A 76 20.73 -35.86 -20.47
CA GLN A 76 21.29 -37.14 -20.97
C GLN A 76 20.71 -37.51 -22.34
N ARG A 77 19.44 -37.18 -22.60
CA ARG A 77 18.78 -37.39 -23.89
C ARG A 77 19.16 -36.36 -24.94
N SER A 78 20.07 -35.42 -24.63
CA SER A 78 20.43 -34.30 -25.52
C SER A 78 19.22 -33.45 -25.93
N ASP A 79 18.22 -33.27 -25.05
CA ASP A 79 17.10 -32.36 -25.18
C ASP A 79 17.33 -31.10 -24.34
N PRO A 80 18.05 -30.10 -24.90
CA PRO A 80 18.37 -28.88 -24.16
C PRO A 80 17.16 -27.97 -23.93
N ALA A 81 16.12 -28.04 -24.77
CA ALA A 81 14.91 -27.24 -24.60
C ALA A 81 14.12 -27.67 -23.35
N SER A 82 13.81 -28.98 -23.24
CA SER A 82 13.12 -29.51 -22.05
C SER A 82 13.97 -29.40 -20.78
N ALA A 83 15.31 -29.57 -20.89
CA ALA A 83 16.20 -29.32 -19.78
C ALA A 83 16.16 -27.85 -19.32
N ALA A 84 16.10 -26.90 -20.27
CA ALA A 84 15.95 -25.47 -19.93
C ALA A 84 14.59 -25.18 -19.25
N ARG A 85 13.51 -25.81 -19.73
CA ARG A 85 12.19 -25.71 -19.09
C ARG A 85 12.24 -26.15 -17.62
N MET A 86 12.88 -27.28 -17.33
CA MET A 86 13.05 -27.74 -15.94
C MET A 86 13.90 -26.77 -15.12
N ALA A 87 14.96 -26.20 -15.70
CA ALA A 87 15.78 -25.19 -15.02
C ALA A 87 15.00 -23.91 -14.70
N ILE A 88 14.11 -23.48 -15.60
CA ILE A 88 13.22 -22.32 -15.38
C ILE A 88 12.25 -22.60 -14.23
N TRP A 89 11.61 -23.76 -14.19
CA TRP A 89 10.70 -24.12 -13.09
C TRP A 89 11.44 -24.33 -11.77
N LEU A 90 12.64 -24.92 -11.75
CA LEU A 90 13.46 -24.98 -10.55
C LEU A 90 13.83 -23.58 -10.03
N ALA A 91 14.05 -22.62 -10.92
CA ALA A 91 14.32 -21.25 -10.52
C ALA A 91 13.16 -20.65 -9.73
N ILE A 92 11.94 -20.73 -10.27
CA ILE A 92 10.77 -20.15 -9.59
C ILE A 92 10.41 -20.91 -8.31
N ASP A 93 10.60 -22.25 -8.28
CA ASP A 93 10.36 -23.01 -7.05
C ASP A 93 11.30 -22.58 -5.92
N HIS A 94 12.58 -22.33 -6.21
CA HIS A 94 13.51 -21.82 -5.21
C HIS A 94 13.11 -20.43 -4.70
N LEU A 95 12.49 -19.61 -5.55
CA LEU A 95 11.94 -18.33 -5.14
C LEU A 95 10.70 -18.50 -4.26
N ASP A 96 9.72 -19.25 -4.75
CA ASP A 96 8.39 -19.38 -4.14
C ASP A 96 8.41 -20.14 -2.81
N PHE A 97 9.17 -21.24 -2.74
CA PHE A 97 9.24 -22.06 -1.52
C PHE A 97 10.26 -21.53 -0.51
N HIS A 98 11.39 -20.96 -0.97
CA HIS A 98 12.52 -20.65 -0.10
C HIS A 98 12.93 -19.17 -0.08
N GLY A 99 12.39 -18.31 -0.97
CA GLY A 99 12.86 -16.93 -1.11
C GLY A 99 14.32 -16.82 -1.58
N ALA A 100 14.85 -17.83 -2.28
CA ALA A 100 16.27 -17.99 -2.57
C ALA A 100 16.70 -17.29 -3.87
N PHE A 101 16.67 -15.95 -3.91
CA PHE A 101 16.96 -15.12 -5.09
C PHE A 101 18.26 -15.47 -5.82
N ALA A 102 19.36 -15.72 -5.08
CA ALA A 102 20.65 -16.05 -5.68
C ALA A 102 20.63 -17.41 -6.42
N VAL A 103 19.93 -18.40 -5.86
CA VAL A 103 19.75 -19.72 -6.46
C VAL A 103 18.85 -19.63 -7.68
N THR A 104 17.76 -18.88 -7.60
CA THR A 104 16.86 -18.55 -8.72
C THR A 104 17.65 -17.98 -9.90
N ALA A 105 18.42 -16.91 -9.67
CA ALA A 105 19.28 -16.33 -10.70
C ALA A 105 20.30 -17.34 -11.28
N GLY A 106 20.80 -18.24 -10.46
CA GLY A 106 21.71 -19.31 -10.89
C GLY A 106 21.05 -20.28 -11.88
N TRP A 107 19.81 -20.69 -11.61
CA TRP A 107 19.06 -21.59 -12.49
C TRP A 107 18.61 -20.87 -13.78
N LEU A 108 18.18 -19.62 -13.74
CA LEU A 108 17.86 -18.85 -14.95
C LEU A 108 19.09 -18.72 -15.87
N ARG A 109 20.29 -18.43 -15.32
CA ARG A 109 21.53 -18.43 -16.09
C ARG A 109 21.86 -19.80 -16.72
N ARG A 110 21.48 -20.90 -16.08
CA ARG A 110 21.61 -22.25 -16.67
C ARG A 110 20.67 -22.44 -17.83
N ALA A 111 19.40 -22.03 -17.68
CA ALA A 111 18.40 -22.06 -18.77
C ALA A 111 18.87 -21.22 -19.98
N THR A 112 19.37 -20.00 -19.74
CA THR A 112 19.93 -19.13 -20.79
C THR A 112 21.04 -19.84 -21.59
N ARG A 113 21.98 -20.53 -20.91
CA ARG A 113 23.06 -21.27 -21.58
C ARG A 113 22.55 -22.44 -22.41
N LEU A 114 21.48 -23.10 -21.97
CA LEU A 114 20.90 -24.23 -22.70
C LEU A 114 20.14 -23.77 -23.95
N LEU A 115 19.43 -22.64 -23.86
CA LEU A 115 18.64 -22.11 -24.96
C LEU A 115 19.45 -21.32 -25.98
N ARG A 116 20.62 -20.79 -25.60
CA ARG A 116 21.46 -19.93 -26.44
C ARG A 116 21.78 -20.51 -27.85
N PRO A 117 22.10 -21.81 -28.01
CA PRO A 117 22.37 -22.39 -29.33
C PRO A 117 21.11 -22.78 -30.12
N LEU A 118 19.93 -22.68 -29.52
CA LEU A 118 18.68 -23.13 -30.14
C LEU A 118 17.98 -22.00 -30.88
N PRO A 119 17.18 -22.33 -31.93
CA PRO A 119 16.25 -21.38 -32.51
C PRO A 119 15.24 -20.93 -31.46
N GLN A 120 14.71 -19.70 -31.64
CA GLN A 120 13.72 -19.18 -30.72
C GLN A 120 12.48 -20.09 -30.65
N GLY A 121 12.02 -20.37 -29.46
CA GLY A 121 10.85 -21.22 -29.16
C GLY A 121 10.19 -20.80 -27.84
N PRO A 122 9.11 -21.49 -27.42
CA PRO A 122 8.35 -21.19 -26.22
C PRO A 122 9.17 -21.09 -24.94
N GLU A 123 10.20 -21.90 -24.78
CA GLU A 123 11.07 -21.90 -23.61
C GLU A 123 11.84 -20.58 -23.44
N HIS A 124 12.15 -19.89 -24.56
CA HIS A 124 12.72 -18.53 -24.50
C HIS A 124 11.71 -17.51 -23.94
N GLY A 125 10.43 -17.69 -24.23
CA GLY A 125 9.35 -16.87 -23.66
C GLY A 125 9.19 -17.09 -22.17
N TRP A 126 9.20 -18.33 -21.72
CA TRP A 126 9.15 -18.66 -20.29
C TRP A 126 10.39 -18.15 -19.54
N LEU A 127 11.58 -18.24 -20.15
CA LEU A 127 12.79 -17.66 -19.60
C LEU A 127 12.67 -16.14 -19.46
N ALA A 128 12.22 -15.47 -20.52
CA ALA A 128 12.04 -14.01 -20.51
C ALA A 128 11.02 -13.59 -19.43
N PHE A 129 9.90 -14.29 -19.31
CA PHE A 129 8.91 -14.02 -18.27
C PHE A 129 9.52 -14.14 -16.86
N GLN A 130 10.25 -15.21 -16.57
CA GLN A 130 10.84 -15.44 -15.23
C GLN A 130 12.00 -14.48 -14.94
N GLU A 131 12.84 -14.14 -15.91
CA GLU A 131 13.87 -13.11 -15.77
C GLU A 131 13.22 -11.74 -15.49
N GLY A 132 12.15 -11.41 -16.20
CA GLY A 132 11.39 -10.19 -16.00
C GLY A 132 10.66 -10.16 -14.66
N TYR A 133 10.11 -11.28 -14.20
CA TYR A 133 9.50 -11.38 -12.87
C TYR A 133 10.52 -11.18 -11.76
N LEU A 134 11.71 -11.77 -11.88
CA LEU A 134 12.81 -11.56 -10.94
C LEU A 134 13.27 -10.09 -10.93
N ALA A 135 13.35 -9.44 -12.11
CA ALA A 135 13.65 -8.02 -12.24
C ALA A 135 12.57 -7.15 -11.58
N HIS A 136 11.29 -7.49 -11.78
CA HIS A 136 10.15 -6.80 -11.15
C HIS A 136 10.23 -6.86 -9.63
N LEU A 137 10.48 -8.03 -9.06
CA LEU A 137 10.68 -8.19 -7.61
C LEU A 137 11.93 -7.45 -7.10
N GLY A 138 12.99 -7.40 -7.91
CA GLY A 138 14.22 -6.64 -7.64
C GLY A 138 14.07 -5.12 -7.81
N GLY A 139 12.95 -4.65 -8.38
CA GLY A 139 12.66 -3.23 -8.59
C GLY A 139 13.21 -2.63 -9.88
N ASP A 140 13.68 -3.45 -10.82
CA ASP A 140 14.08 -3.02 -12.18
C ASP A 140 12.85 -3.08 -13.10
N SER A 141 12.03 -2.03 -13.04
CA SER A 141 10.80 -1.94 -13.84
C SER A 141 11.10 -1.86 -15.34
N THR A 142 12.24 -1.32 -15.72
CA THR A 142 12.68 -1.23 -17.13
C THR A 142 12.96 -2.61 -17.70
N ALA A 143 13.78 -3.41 -17.02
CA ALA A 143 14.06 -4.79 -17.42
C ALA A 143 12.79 -5.65 -17.36
N ALA A 144 11.96 -5.51 -16.33
CA ALA A 144 10.70 -6.24 -16.21
C ALA A 144 9.77 -5.97 -17.39
N ARG A 145 9.61 -4.70 -17.78
CA ARG A 145 8.82 -4.29 -18.96
C ARG A 145 9.34 -4.89 -20.27
N GLU A 146 10.65 -4.79 -20.51
CA GLU A 146 11.27 -5.33 -21.72
C GLU A 146 11.09 -6.86 -21.83
N ARG A 147 11.32 -7.56 -20.72
CA ARG A 147 11.16 -9.02 -20.65
C ARG A 147 9.70 -9.44 -20.76
N GLY A 148 8.77 -8.69 -20.18
CA GLY A 148 7.33 -8.91 -20.33
C GLY A 148 6.90 -8.84 -21.79
N ARG A 149 7.33 -7.80 -22.52
CA ARG A 149 7.09 -7.66 -23.96
C ARG A 149 7.66 -8.83 -24.75
N THR A 150 8.91 -9.20 -24.49
CA THR A 150 9.55 -10.34 -25.14
C THR A 150 8.77 -11.63 -24.93
N ALA A 151 8.29 -11.88 -23.72
CA ALA A 151 7.47 -13.05 -23.40
C ALA A 151 6.14 -13.03 -24.17
N ALA A 152 5.44 -11.88 -24.19
CA ALA A 152 4.18 -11.71 -24.93
C ALA A 152 4.35 -11.88 -26.45
N GLU A 153 5.42 -11.31 -27.05
CA GLU A 153 5.73 -11.46 -28.46
C GLU A 153 6.01 -12.92 -28.84
N ILE A 154 6.77 -13.64 -28.02
CA ILE A 154 7.01 -15.07 -28.21
C ILE A 154 5.71 -15.86 -28.05
N GLY A 155 4.89 -15.51 -27.06
CA GLY A 155 3.57 -16.10 -26.85
C GLY A 155 2.70 -16.02 -28.11
N ARG A 156 2.56 -14.83 -28.68
CA ARG A 156 1.83 -14.61 -29.93
C ARG A 156 2.42 -15.37 -31.13
N ARG A 157 3.75 -15.33 -31.25
CA ARG A 157 4.44 -15.97 -32.38
C ARG A 157 4.29 -17.49 -32.41
N PHE A 158 4.27 -18.13 -31.25
CA PHE A 158 4.23 -19.59 -31.12
C PHE A 158 2.86 -20.11 -30.64
N ASP A 159 1.85 -19.26 -30.61
CA ASP A 159 0.48 -19.57 -30.15
C ASP A 159 0.50 -20.20 -28.73
N VAL A 160 1.18 -19.54 -27.77
CA VAL A 160 1.21 -19.91 -26.37
C VAL A 160 0.47 -18.84 -25.55
N PRO A 161 -0.84 -19.01 -25.32
CA PRO A 161 -1.68 -18.00 -24.67
C PRO A 161 -1.21 -17.60 -23.26
N ASP A 162 -0.65 -18.57 -22.53
CA ASP A 162 -0.08 -18.31 -21.20
C ASP A 162 1.03 -17.28 -21.23
N LEU A 163 1.94 -17.36 -22.19
CA LEU A 163 3.07 -16.43 -22.33
C LEU A 163 2.62 -15.04 -22.76
N GLU A 164 1.65 -14.95 -23.68
CA GLU A 164 1.09 -13.67 -24.09
C GLU A 164 0.44 -12.97 -22.90
N MET A 165 -0.44 -13.65 -22.20
CA MET A 165 -1.16 -13.14 -21.04
C MET A 165 -0.22 -12.73 -19.90
N LEU A 166 0.72 -13.60 -19.52
CA LEU A 166 1.65 -13.33 -18.42
C LEU A 166 2.66 -12.24 -18.78
N GLY A 167 3.10 -12.20 -20.06
CA GLY A 167 3.97 -11.13 -20.55
C GLY A 167 3.31 -9.76 -20.47
N LEU A 168 2.04 -9.65 -20.89
CA LEU A 168 1.23 -8.43 -20.75
C LEU A 168 1.00 -8.06 -19.29
N ALA A 169 0.72 -9.04 -18.41
CA ALA A 169 0.55 -8.79 -16.99
C ALA A 169 1.81 -8.24 -16.33
N LEU A 170 2.97 -8.81 -16.67
CA LEU A 170 4.27 -8.34 -16.16
C LEU A 170 4.61 -6.94 -16.70
N GLU A 171 4.41 -6.67 -17.99
CA GLU A 171 4.59 -5.34 -18.57
C GLU A 171 3.70 -4.34 -17.87
N GLY A 172 2.43 -4.67 -17.67
CA GLY A 172 1.45 -3.82 -16.99
C GLY A 172 1.84 -3.52 -15.55
N GLY A 173 2.26 -4.52 -14.78
CA GLY A 173 2.75 -4.35 -13.41
C GLY A 173 3.98 -3.44 -13.34
N ALA A 174 4.94 -3.63 -14.26
CA ALA A 174 6.15 -2.80 -14.34
C ALA A 174 5.83 -1.32 -14.67
N LEU A 175 4.88 -1.09 -15.59
CA LEU A 175 4.41 0.26 -15.93
C LEU A 175 3.74 0.95 -14.74
N VAL A 176 2.87 0.23 -14.01
CA VAL A 176 2.21 0.78 -12.81
C VAL A 176 3.25 1.14 -11.75
N SER A 177 4.21 0.26 -11.45
CA SER A 177 5.29 0.55 -10.49
C SER A 177 6.07 1.82 -10.84
N ASN A 178 6.28 2.08 -12.15
CA ASN A 178 6.94 3.31 -12.65
C ASN A 178 5.99 4.53 -12.73
N ALA A 179 4.78 4.44 -12.18
CA ALA A 179 3.74 5.48 -12.24
C ALA A 179 3.19 5.79 -13.65
N GLU A 180 3.35 4.88 -14.61
CA GLU A 180 2.71 4.91 -15.93
C GLU A 180 1.35 4.17 -15.85
N VAL A 181 0.48 4.62 -14.95
CA VAL A 181 -0.70 3.86 -14.49
C VAL A 181 -1.70 3.59 -15.61
N ALA A 182 -2.00 4.57 -16.47
CA ALA A 182 -2.99 4.40 -17.52
C ALA A 182 -2.60 3.30 -18.52
N ASP A 183 -1.33 3.29 -18.92
CA ASP A 183 -0.80 2.30 -19.87
C ASP A 183 -0.67 0.94 -19.21
N GLY A 184 -0.18 0.90 -17.97
CA GLY A 184 -0.06 -0.33 -17.20
C GLY A 184 -1.40 -1.00 -16.95
N MET A 185 -2.41 -0.23 -16.54
CA MET A 185 -3.76 -0.79 -16.32
C MET A 185 -4.41 -1.30 -17.62
N ARG A 186 -4.12 -0.71 -18.79
CA ARG A 186 -4.59 -1.26 -20.07
C ARG A 186 -3.97 -2.62 -20.37
N CYS A 187 -2.66 -2.79 -20.16
CA CYS A 187 -2.00 -4.08 -20.30
C CYS A 187 -2.57 -5.14 -19.33
N LEU A 188 -2.83 -4.74 -18.10
CA LEU A 188 -3.42 -5.63 -17.09
C LEU A 188 -4.87 -6.00 -17.42
N ASP A 189 -5.66 -5.07 -17.96
CA ASP A 189 -7.03 -5.35 -18.41
C ASP A 189 -7.05 -6.35 -19.59
N GLU A 190 -6.13 -6.20 -20.55
CA GLU A 190 -5.97 -7.12 -21.68
C GLU A 190 -5.53 -8.51 -21.20
N ALA A 191 -4.53 -8.59 -20.32
CA ALA A 191 -4.10 -9.85 -19.71
C ALA A 191 -5.23 -10.52 -18.93
N THR A 192 -6.04 -9.74 -18.22
CA THR A 192 -7.19 -10.22 -17.45
C THR A 192 -8.30 -10.76 -18.37
N ALA A 193 -8.57 -10.08 -19.48
CA ALA A 193 -9.52 -10.57 -20.49
C ALA A 193 -9.07 -11.93 -21.04
N ALA A 194 -7.79 -12.06 -21.40
CA ALA A 194 -7.21 -13.33 -21.85
C ALA A 194 -7.29 -14.44 -20.78
N ALA A 195 -7.09 -14.10 -19.50
CA ALA A 195 -7.24 -15.04 -18.39
C ALA A 195 -8.68 -15.58 -18.26
N LEU A 196 -9.68 -14.73 -18.55
CA LEU A 196 -11.10 -15.09 -18.47
C LEU A 196 -11.60 -15.87 -19.69
N GLU A 197 -10.93 -15.77 -20.86
CA GLU A 197 -11.25 -16.58 -22.05
C GLU A 197 -11.04 -18.08 -21.80
N GLY A 198 -10.27 -18.46 -20.80
CA GLY A 198 -10.02 -19.85 -20.44
C GLY A 198 -9.09 -20.59 -21.43
N ARG A 199 -8.30 -19.85 -22.23
CA ARG A 199 -7.33 -20.40 -23.18
C ARG A 199 -6.01 -20.82 -22.54
N ALA A 200 -5.78 -20.45 -21.28
CA ALA A 200 -4.57 -20.84 -20.57
C ALA A 200 -4.43 -22.36 -20.48
N THR A 201 -3.24 -22.84 -20.81
CA THR A 201 -2.93 -24.28 -20.81
C THR A 201 -2.35 -24.74 -19.48
N VAL A 202 -1.77 -23.82 -18.72
CA VAL A 202 -1.27 -24.03 -17.36
C VAL A 202 -2.24 -23.35 -16.39
N PRO A 203 -3.00 -24.09 -15.56
CA PRO A 203 -4.10 -23.52 -14.76
C PRO A 203 -3.69 -22.33 -13.90
N ILE A 204 -2.47 -22.33 -13.34
CA ILE A 204 -1.99 -21.26 -12.46
C ILE A 204 -1.70 -19.94 -13.18
N SER A 205 -1.46 -19.97 -14.52
CA SER A 205 -1.11 -18.77 -15.29
C SER A 205 -2.18 -17.69 -15.21
N SER A 206 -3.46 -18.09 -15.30
CA SER A 206 -4.59 -17.15 -15.15
C SER A 206 -4.61 -16.49 -13.78
N ALA A 207 -4.36 -17.26 -12.71
CA ALA A 207 -4.32 -16.71 -11.36
C ALA A 207 -3.13 -15.75 -11.18
N TRP A 208 -1.96 -16.06 -11.73
CA TRP A 208 -0.80 -15.16 -11.67
C TRP A 208 -1.05 -13.85 -12.41
N ALA A 209 -1.69 -13.87 -13.59
CA ALA A 209 -2.06 -12.64 -14.28
C ALA A 209 -2.98 -11.75 -13.43
N LEU A 210 -3.97 -12.37 -12.77
CA LEU A 210 -4.87 -11.65 -11.86
C LEU A 210 -4.14 -11.12 -10.61
N CYS A 211 -3.10 -11.82 -10.12
CA CYS A 211 -2.28 -11.33 -9.00
C CYS A 211 -1.58 -10.01 -9.35
N PHE A 212 -1.01 -9.88 -10.56
CA PHE A 212 -0.43 -8.61 -11.02
C PHE A 212 -1.45 -7.47 -10.99
N LEU A 213 -2.69 -7.72 -11.46
CA LEU A 213 -3.75 -6.72 -11.44
C LEU A 213 -4.15 -6.32 -10.01
N VAL A 214 -4.30 -7.28 -9.10
CA VAL A 214 -4.65 -7.01 -7.70
C VAL A 214 -3.55 -6.20 -7.02
N THR A 215 -2.28 -6.57 -7.20
CA THR A 215 -1.15 -5.84 -6.66
C THR A 215 -1.12 -4.41 -7.20
N ALA A 216 -1.25 -4.23 -8.52
CA ALA A 216 -1.31 -2.91 -9.14
C ALA A 216 -2.47 -2.05 -8.60
N CYS A 217 -3.66 -2.64 -8.40
CA CYS A 217 -4.79 -1.93 -7.80
C CYS A 217 -4.50 -1.48 -6.36
N LEU A 218 -3.76 -2.26 -5.58
CA LEU A 218 -3.36 -1.88 -4.22
C LEU A 218 -2.31 -0.76 -4.24
N ASP A 219 -1.34 -0.82 -5.15
CA ASP A 219 -0.30 0.20 -5.30
C ASP A 219 -0.90 1.57 -5.63
N VAL A 220 -1.90 1.59 -6.52
CA VAL A 220 -2.66 2.82 -6.83
C VAL A 220 -3.78 3.11 -5.83
N ARG A 221 -3.96 2.27 -4.82
CA ARG A 221 -4.98 2.38 -3.77
C ARG A 221 -6.43 2.32 -4.29
N ASP A 222 -6.67 1.63 -5.40
CA ASP A 222 -8.03 1.29 -5.88
C ASP A 222 -8.54 0.03 -5.16
N TYR A 223 -8.87 0.20 -3.89
CA TYR A 223 -9.31 -0.90 -3.02
C TYR A 223 -10.62 -1.57 -3.48
N ARG A 224 -11.48 -0.86 -4.21
CA ARG A 224 -12.72 -1.44 -4.72
C ARG A 224 -12.41 -2.46 -5.80
N ARG A 225 -11.62 -2.07 -6.77
CA ARG A 225 -11.22 -2.95 -7.87
C ARG A 225 -10.35 -4.12 -7.39
N ALA A 226 -9.41 -3.86 -6.47
CA ALA A 226 -8.63 -4.92 -5.85
C ALA A 226 -9.51 -5.97 -5.17
N PHE A 227 -10.56 -5.57 -4.44
CA PHE A 227 -11.48 -6.47 -3.78
C PHE A 227 -12.25 -7.36 -4.77
N GLU A 228 -12.80 -6.77 -5.84
CA GLU A 228 -13.55 -7.48 -6.87
C GLU A 228 -12.70 -8.59 -7.53
N TRP A 229 -11.41 -8.32 -7.79
CA TRP A 229 -10.51 -9.29 -8.40
C TRP A 229 -9.97 -10.33 -7.41
N CYS A 230 -9.72 -9.95 -6.16
CA CYS A 230 -9.39 -10.91 -5.11
C CYS A 230 -10.47 -11.98 -4.94
N ASP A 231 -11.75 -11.60 -5.04
CA ASP A 231 -12.85 -12.55 -4.92
C ASP A 231 -12.82 -13.60 -6.06
N ARG A 232 -12.51 -13.19 -7.28
CA ARG A 232 -12.33 -14.12 -8.42
C ARG A 232 -11.13 -15.05 -8.25
N ILE A 233 -10.00 -14.55 -7.74
CA ILE A 233 -8.83 -15.42 -7.45
C ILE A 233 -9.17 -16.39 -6.31
N ALA A 234 -9.93 -15.94 -5.32
CA ALA A 234 -10.39 -16.81 -4.23
C ALA A 234 -11.30 -17.95 -4.73
N GLU A 235 -12.15 -17.68 -5.72
CA GLU A 235 -12.95 -18.72 -6.39
C GLU A 235 -12.05 -19.73 -7.11
N PHE A 236 -11.06 -19.26 -7.87
CA PHE A 236 -10.03 -20.11 -8.47
C PHE A 236 -9.31 -20.96 -7.42
N ALA A 237 -8.85 -20.33 -6.34
CA ALA A 237 -8.13 -21.01 -5.26
C ALA A 237 -8.97 -22.13 -4.63
N ARG A 238 -10.27 -21.90 -4.42
CA ARG A 238 -11.20 -22.92 -3.92
C ARG A 238 -11.40 -24.06 -4.92
N ARG A 239 -11.59 -23.74 -6.20
CA ARG A 239 -11.77 -24.74 -7.28
C ARG A 239 -10.58 -25.68 -7.39
N TYR A 240 -9.37 -25.14 -7.41
CA TYR A 240 -8.13 -25.90 -7.56
C TYR A 240 -7.49 -26.32 -6.24
N ARG A 241 -8.12 -26.00 -5.10
CA ARG A 241 -7.62 -26.26 -3.74
C ARG A 241 -6.21 -25.71 -3.49
N SER A 242 -5.89 -24.55 -4.09
CA SER A 242 -4.58 -23.92 -4.00
C SER A 242 -4.47 -23.10 -2.71
N ARG A 243 -3.74 -23.60 -1.72
CA ARG A 243 -3.44 -22.86 -0.47
C ARG A 243 -2.64 -21.60 -0.74
N TYR A 244 -1.68 -21.67 -1.66
CA TYR A 244 -0.87 -20.53 -2.06
C TYR A 244 -1.74 -19.36 -2.54
N MET A 245 -2.64 -19.61 -3.50
CA MET A 245 -3.54 -18.57 -4.01
C MET A 245 -4.55 -18.11 -2.95
N LEU A 246 -4.99 -19.01 -2.07
CA LEU A 246 -5.86 -18.64 -0.96
C LEU A 246 -5.14 -17.73 0.03
N GLY A 247 -3.87 -18.03 0.36
CA GLY A 247 -3.01 -17.17 1.17
C GLY A 247 -2.84 -15.77 0.57
N PHE A 248 -2.59 -15.71 -0.76
CA PHE A 248 -2.52 -14.45 -1.49
C PHE A 248 -3.80 -13.62 -1.34
N CYS A 249 -4.96 -14.20 -1.65
CA CYS A 249 -6.24 -13.50 -1.55
C CYS A 249 -6.51 -13.00 -0.13
N ARG A 250 -6.30 -13.85 0.88
CA ARG A 250 -6.53 -13.51 2.29
C ARG A 250 -5.62 -12.38 2.76
N SER A 251 -4.34 -12.38 2.37
CA SER A 251 -3.42 -11.27 2.68
C SER A 251 -3.92 -9.94 2.11
N HIS A 252 -4.38 -9.94 0.86
CA HIS A 252 -4.88 -8.75 0.19
C HIS A 252 -6.27 -8.32 0.71
N PHE A 253 -7.18 -9.25 0.98
CA PHE A 253 -8.44 -8.93 1.67
C PHE A 253 -8.18 -8.31 3.04
N GLY A 254 -7.23 -8.84 3.80
CA GLY A 254 -6.82 -8.27 5.07
C GLY A 254 -6.34 -6.82 4.96
N ALA A 255 -5.49 -6.52 3.98
CA ALA A 255 -5.01 -5.16 3.69
C ALA A 255 -6.15 -4.20 3.31
N ILE A 256 -7.09 -4.66 2.45
CA ILE A 256 -8.27 -3.87 2.05
C ILE A 256 -9.21 -3.63 3.24
N HIS A 257 -9.49 -4.64 4.05
CA HIS A 257 -10.32 -4.50 5.26
C HIS A 257 -9.68 -3.56 6.28
N LEU A 258 -8.35 -3.64 6.45
CA LEU A 258 -7.59 -2.74 7.32
C LEU A 258 -7.78 -1.27 6.89
N SER A 259 -7.63 -0.98 5.60
CA SER A 259 -7.80 0.38 5.05
C SER A 259 -9.23 0.90 5.22
N ARG A 260 -10.24 0.01 5.11
CA ARG A 260 -11.66 0.35 5.26
C ARG A 260 -12.14 0.41 6.72
N GLY A 261 -11.27 0.22 7.70
CA GLY A 261 -11.65 0.23 9.12
C GLY A 261 -12.36 -1.04 9.59
N ARG A 262 -12.42 -2.10 8.79
CA ARG A 262 -13.02 -3.40 9.15
C ARG A 262 -11.98 -4.30 9.82
N TRP A 263 -11.50 -3.88 10.99
CA TRP A 263 -10.30 -4.46 11.61
C TRP A 263 -10.48 -5.89 12.12
N ALA A 264 -11.69 -6.28 12.51
CA ALA A 264 -11.98 -7.67 12.89
C ALA A 264 -11.87 -8.62 11.69
N ASP A 265 -12.42 -8.21 10.53
CA ASP A 265 -12.29 -8.97 9.28
C ASP A 265 -10.84 -9.01 8.80
N ALA A 266 -10.13 -7.86 8.89
CA ALA A 266 -8.70 -7.79 8.56
C ALA A 266 -7.87 -8.78 9.38
N GLU A 267 -8.10 -8.84 10.69
CA GLU A 267 -7.41 -9.78 11.57
C GLU A 267 -7.68 -11.25 11.20
N ALA A 268 -8.93 -11.58 10.94
CA ALA A 268 -9.31 -12.94 10.57
C ALA A 268 -8.64 -13.38 9.27
N GLU A 269 -8.69 -12.53 8.23
CA GLU A 269 -8.09 -12.83 6.93
C GLU A 269 -6.56 -12.90 7.01
N LEU A 270 -5.90 -11.96 7.70
CA LEU A 270 -4.44 -11.94 7.82
C LEU A 270 -3.89 -13.14 8.62
N ARG A 271 -4.55 -13.55 9.69
CA ARG A 271 -4.17 -14.77 10.43
C ARG A 271 -4.32 -16.03 9.58
N ALA A 272 -5.40 -16.12 8.83
CA ALA A 272 -5.60 -17.23 7.93
C ALA A 272 -4.60 -17.22 6.77
N ALA A 273 -4.18 -16.02 6.26
CA ALA A 273 -3.12 -15.91 5.26
C ALA A 273 -1.78 -16.43 5.79
N VAL A 274 -1.41 -16.08 7.03
CA VAL A 274 -0.19 -16.58 7.69
C VAL A 274 -0.21 -18.12 7.79
N ASP A 275 -1.36 -18.72 8.11
CA ASP A 275 -1.49 -20.18 8.19
C ASP A 275 -1.40 -20.84 6.81
N GLU A 276 -2.11 -20.33 5.80
CA GLU A 276 -2.09 -20.88 4.44
C GLU A 276 -0.69 -20.79 3.81
N TYR A 277 -0.03 -19.63 3.92
CA TYR A 277 1.33 -19.45 3.44
C TYR A 277 2.34 -20.32 4.20
N GLY A 278 2.23 -20.40 5.53
CA GLY A 278 3.12 -21.21 6.34
C GLY A 278 3.11 -22.70 5.96
N ARG A 279 1.98 -23.19 5.42
CA ARG A 279 1.81 -24.59 4.97
C ARG A 279 2.13 -24.80 3.49
N SER A 280 2.13 -23.75 2.68
CA SER A 280 2.31 -23.87 1.21
C SER A 280 3.58 -23.17 0.72
N ARG A 281 3.72 -21.90 0.99
CA ARG A 281 4.83 -21.04 0.51
C ARG A 281 5.33 -20.15 1.65
N PRO A 282 6.15 -20.67 2.57
CA PRO A 282 6.62 -19.93 3.75
C PRO A 282 7.30 -18.59 3.43
N ALA A 283 7.92 -18.45 2.26
CA ALA A 283 8.58 -17.22 1.82
C ALA A 283 7.61 -16.02 1.72
N PHE A 284 6.32 -16.26 1.45
CA PHE A 284 5.31 -15.19 1.34
C PHE A 284 4.64 -14.83 2.67
N THR A 285 4.97 -15.53 3.77
CA THR A 285 4.38 -15.26 5.09
C THR A 285 4.68 -13.84 5.58
N ALA A 286 5.83 -13.29 5.19
CA ALA A 286 6.29 -11.97 5.62
C ALA A 286 5.28 -10.85 5.32
N ASP A 287 4.66 -10.86 4.14
CA ASP A 287 3.71 -9.81 3.74
C ASP A 287 2.47 -9.80 4.64
N ALA A 288 1.90 -10.97 4.92
CA ALA A 288 0.75 -11.08 5.82
C ALA A 288 1.10 -10.70 7.26
N LEU A 289 2.32 -11.02 7.73
CA LEU A 289 2.83 -10.63 9.05
C LEU A 289 2.98 -9.12 9.17
N VAL A 290 3.48 -8.42 8.14
CA VAL A 290 3.60 -6.95 8.15
C VAL A 290 2.23 -6.28 8.21
N TRP A 291 1.24 -6.75 7.44
CA TRP A 291 -0.12 -6.20 7.53
C TRP A 291 -0.77 -6.46 8.90
N LEU A 292 -0.53 -7.62 9.50
CA LEU A 292 -1.00 -7.91 10.85
C LEU A 292 -0.28 -7.04 11.89
N ALA A 293 1.00 -6.77 11.72
CA ALA A 293 1.77 -5.85 12.56
C ALA A 293 1.23 -4.41 12.45
N GLU A 294 0.91 -3.95 11.24
CA GLU A 294 0.29 -2.63 11.02
C GLU A 294 -1.08 -2.54 11.71
N LEU A 295 -1.89 -3.59 11.66
CA LEU A 295 -3.14 -3.66 12.43
C LEU A 295 -2.88 -3.53 13.93
N ARG A 296 -1.91 -4.27 14.48
CA ARG A 296 -1.55 -4.19 15.92
C ARG A 296 -1.05 -2.80 16.30
N ARG A 297 -0.22 -2.18 15.45
CA ARG A 297 0.24 -0.81 15.65
C ARG A 297 -0.94 0.16 15.74
N ARG A 298 -1.87 0.11 14.77
CA ARG A 298 -3.08 0.97 14.76
C ARG A 298 -3.97 0.75 15.98
N GLN A 299 -3.99 -0.47 16.54
CA GLN A 299 -4.69 -0.79 17.78
C GLN A 299 -3.95 -0.32 19.05
N GLY A 300 -2.71 0.19 18.93
CA GLY A 300 -1.86 0.54 20.08
C GLY A 300 -1.20 -0.67 20.75
N ARG A 301 -1.19 -1.84 20.11
CA ARG A 301 -0.59 -3.08 20.62
C ARG A 301 0.87 -3.20 20.14
N SER A 302 1.69 -2.23 20.57
CA SER A 302 3.06 -2.03 20.06
C SER A 302 3.98 -3.24 20.21
N LYS A 303 3.89 -3.97 21.34
CA LYS A 303 4.71 -5.16 21.58
C LYS A 303 4.41 -6.26 20.57
N GLU A 304 3.14 -6.55 20.33
CA GLU A 304 2.73 -7.55 19.36
C GLU A 304 3.10 -7.14 17.93
N ALA A 305 3.01 -5.85 17.62
CA ALA A 305 3.47 -5.34 16.33
C ALA A 305 4.97 -5.60 16.13
N ALA A 306 5.80 -5.33 17.14
CA ALA A 306 7.24 -5.59 17.09
C ALA A 306 7.56 -7.08 16.91
N GLU A 307 6.92 -7.96 17.69
CA GLU A 307 7.10 -9.42 17.58
C GLU A 307 6.74 -9.97 16.18
N LEU A 308 5.67 -9.42 15.57
CA LEU A 308 5.28 -9.79 14.22
C LEU A 308 6.28 -9.30 13.18
N LEU A 309 6.83 -8.08 13.35
CA LEU A 309 7.86 -7.51 12.49
C LEU A 309 9.18 -8.26 12.57
N ASP A 310 9.55 -8.77 13.74
CA ASP A 310 10.74 -9.61 13.92
C ASP A 310 10.60 -10.93 13.14
N ARG A 311 9.40 -11.51 13.15
CA ARG A 311 9.08 -12.71 12.35
C ARG A 311 9.02 -12.44 10.85
N ALA A 312 8.59 -11.25 10.44
CA ALA A 312 8.53 -10.84 9.03
C ALA A 312 9.93 -10.60 8.43
N GLY A 313 10.96 -10.39 9.28
CA GLY A 313 12.34 -10.21 8.86
C GLY A 313 12.67 -8.80 8.38
N ASP A 314 13.73 -8.69 7.59
CA ASP A 314 14.31 -7.43 7.13
C ASP A 314 13.89 -7.15 5.68
N ASN A 315 12.82 -6.38 5.51
CA ASN A 315 12.29 -5.96 4.21
C ASN A 315 11.70 -4.54 4.28
N VAL A 316 11.49 -3.90 3.13
CA VAL A 316 11.02 -2.50 3.03
C VAL A 316 9.69 -2.29 3.77
N ALA A 317 8.73 -3.18 3.62
CA ALA A 317 7.42 -3.05 4.25
C ALA A 317 7.51 -3.15 5.79
N ALA A 318 8.38 -4.04 6.30
CA ALA A 318 8.65 -4.15 7.73
C ALA A 318 9.35 -2.89 8.27
N HIS A 319 10.33 -2.32 7.53
CA HIS A 319 10.96 -1.05 7.90
C HIS A 319 9.97 0.10 7.96
N LEU A 320 9.05 0.21 6.99
CA LEU A 320 8.00 1.23 7.00
C LEU A 320 7.09 1.10 8.22
N CYS A 321 6.70 -0.11 8.57
CA CYS A 321 5.86 -0.35 9.74
C CYS A 321 6.62 -0.05 11.05
N ARG A 322 7.92 -0.42 11.16
CA ARG A 322 8.79 -0.05 12.29
C ARG A 322 8.95 1.46 12.40
N GLY A 323 9.14 2.18 11.29
CA GLY A 323 9.25 3.64 11.30
C GLY A 323 7.97 4.34 11.77
N ARG A 324 6.80 3.83 11.37
CA ARG A 324 5.52 4.31 11.90
C ARG A 324 5.36 4.02 13.39
N LEU A 325 5.81 2.85 13.84
CA LEU A 325 5.80 2.47 15.26
C LEU A 325 6.74 3.35 16.09
N ALA A 326 7.91 3.71 15.54
CA ALA A 326 8.84 4.67 16.17
C ALA A 326 8.19 6.04 16.35
N LEU A 327 7.48 6.56 15.32
CA LEU A 327 6.70 7.81 15.44
C LEU A 327 5.61 7.71 16.51
N ASP A 328 4.88 6.60 16.60
CA ASP A 328 3.86 6.43 17.64
C ASP A 328 4.45 6.52 19.06
N HIS A 329 5.73 6.18 19.21
CA HIS A 329 6.50 6.30 20.46
C HIS A 329 7.22 7.66 20.63
N GLY A 330 7.14 8.55 19.64
CA GLY A 330 7.80 9.86 19.64
C GLY A 330 9.27 9.82 19.22
N ASP A 331 9.75 8.70 18.67
CA ASP A 331 11.11 8.59 18.12
C ASP A 331 11.14 8.97 16.64
N ALA A 332 11.11 10.28 16.39
CA ALA A 332 11.17 10.82 15.04
C ALA A 332 12.56 10.63 14.39
N VAL A 333 13.62 10.38 15.17
CA VAL A 333 14.96 10.13 14.64
C VAL A 333 14.99 8.76 13.96
N GLU A 334 14.59 7.72 14.66
CA GLU A 334 14.50 6.37 14.11
C GLU A 334 13.53 6.31 12.91
N ALA A 335 12.41 7.05 13.00
CA ALA A 335 11.45 7.11 11.89
C ALA A 335 12.03 7.71 10.61
N VAL A 336 12.84 8.78 10.69
CA VAL A 336 13.56 9.36 9.56
C VAL A 336 14.56 8.36 8.98
N ASP A 337 15.39 7.75 9.82
CA ASP A 337 16.41 6.79 9.39
C ASP A 337 15.80 5.60 8.64
N LEU A 338 14.68 5.07 9.14
CA LEU A 338 13.96 3.97 8.50
C LEU A 338 13.29 4.39 7.19
N ALA A 339 12.68 5.59 7.13
CA ALA A 339 12.08 6.11 5.91
C ALA A 339 13.13 6.32 4.81
N GLU A 340 14.28 6.93 5.14
CA GLU A 340 15.39 7.11 4.22
C GLU A 340 16.01 5.77 3.79
N ARG A 341 16.12 4.80 4.70
CA ARG A 341 16.56 3.44 4.37
C ARG A 341 15.64 2.80 3.34
N CYS A 342 14.32 2.92 3.50
CA CYS A 342 13.35 2.45 2.52
C CYS A 342 13.55 3.14 1.16
N LEU A 343 13.70 4.47 1.14
CA LEU A 343 13.90 5.23 -0.09
C LEU A 343 15.21 4.86 -0.81
N ARG A 344 16.28 4.53 -0.07
CA ARG A 344 17.55 4.03 -0.65
C ARG A 344 17.44 2.59 -1.18
N GLN A 345 16.61 1.76 -0.58
CA GLN A 345 16.39 0.37 -1.03
C GLN A 345 15.47 0.27 -2.25
N LEU A 346 14.55 1.23 -2.38
CA LEU A 346 13.65 1.32 -3.53
C LEU A 346 14.35 2.03 -4.68
N SER A 347 14.41 1.38 -5.84
CA SER A 347 14.92 2.01 -7.05
C SER A 347 14.06 3.21 -7.46
N GLU A 348 14.63 4.14 -8.24
CA GLU A 348 13.89 5.29 -8.77
C GLU A 348 12.75 4.89 -9.70
N ASP A 349 12.78 3.69 -10.26
CA ASP A 349 11.73 3.13 -11.11
C ASP A 349 10.51 2.62 -10.32
N ARG A 350 10.66 2.38 -9.00
CA ARG A 350 9.56 1.98 -8.09
C ARG A 350 8.85 3.19 -7.48
N LYS A 351 8.40 4.08 -8.33
CA LYS A 351 7.90 5.39 -7.90
C LYS A 351 6.71 5.29 -6.94
N LEU A 352 5.73 4.41 -7.23
CA LEU A 352 4.56 4.26 -6.37
C LEU A 352 4.89 3.66 -5.00
N GLU A 353 5.81 2.71 -4.95
CA GLU A 353 6.22 2.08 -3.69
C GLU A 353 7.00 3.04 -2.77
N ARG A 354 7.50 4.16 -3.31
CA ARG A 354 8.14 5.24 -2.53
C ARG A 354 7.12 6.08 -1.74
N ALA A 355 5.86 6.16 -2.19
CA ALA A 355 4.86 7.03 -1.56
C ALA A 355 4.69 6.79 -0.05
N PRO A 356 4.56 5.55 0.48
CA PRO A 356 4.45 5.33 1.91
C PRO A 356 5.69 5.75 2.73
N ALA A 357 6.90 5.66 2.12
CA ALA A 357 8.13 6.12 2.76
C ALA A 357 8.22 7.66 2.78
N LEU A 358 7.78 8.32 1.72
CA LEU A 358 7.67 9.78 1.66
C LEU A 358 6.66 10.32 2.67
N GLU A 359 5.50 9.67 2.82
CA GLU A 359 4.50 10.02 3.83
C GLU A 359 5.08 9.95 5.26
N LEU A 360 5.83 8.87 5.54
CA LEU A 360 6.52 8.69 6.82
C LEU A 360 7.58 9.78 7.03
N LEU A 361 8.41 10.02 5.99
CA LEU A 361 9.48 11.01 6.04
C LEU A 361 8.97 12.42 6.29
N VAL A 362 7.88 12.84 5.60
CA VAL A 362 7.25 14.15 5.83
C VAL A 362 6.83 14.30 7.29
N ARG A 363 6.14 13.32 7.84
CA ARG A 363 5.64 13.40 9.22
C ARG A 363 6.78 13.43 10.23
N ALA A 364 7.78 12.56 10.06
CA ALA A 364 8.94 12.47 10.95
C ALA A 364 9.82 13.74 10.90
N THR A 365 10.09 14.28 9.71
CA THR A 365 10.89 15.51 9.55
C THR A 365 10.14 16.76 10.02
N VAL A 366 8.82 16.83 9.90
CA VAL A 366 8.00 17.88 10.50
C VAL A 366 8.11 17.84 12.04
N GLU A 367 8.05 16.66 12.66
CA GLU A 367 8.21 16.52 14.11
C GLU A 367 9.60 16.94 14.61
N ARG A 368 10.64 16.73 13.80
CA ARG A 368 12.01 17.20 14.07
C ARG A 368 12.25 18.67 13.77
N GLY A 369 11.30 19.35 13.10
CA GLY A 369 11.47 20.74 12.66
C GLY A 369 12.33 20.90 11.40
N GLU A 370 12.62 19.84 10.68
CA GLU A 370 13.44 19.80 9.45
C GLU A 370 12.61 20.15 8.21
N LEU A 371 12.11 21.40 8.18
CA LEU A 371 11.09 21.84 7.21
C LEU A 371 11.54 21.79 5.75
N ALA A 372 12.83 21.87 5.47
CA ALA A 372 13.36 21.77 4.09
C ALA A 372 13.24 20.32 3.58
N ALA A 373 13.62 19.33 4.39
CA ALA A 373 13.49 17.91 4.07
C ALA A 373 12.02 17.51 3.92
N ALA A 374 11.16 17.97 4.86
CA ALA A 374 9.73 17.74 4.80
C ALA A 374 9.11 18.27 3.50
N ALA A 375 9.47 19.49 3.09
CA ALA A 375 8.97 20.10 1.85
C ALA A 375 9.46 19.37 0.59
N SER A 376 10.71 18.89 0.57
CA SER A 376 11.23 18.09 -0.54
C SER A 376 10.47 16.78 -0.70
N ALA A 377 10.25 16.06 0.40
CA ALA A 377 9.48 14.80 0.38
C ALA A 377 8.01 15.02 -0.01
N ALA A 378 7.38 16.09 0.47
CA ALA A 378 6.02 16.46 0.08
C ALA A 378 5.91 16.81 -1.41
N SER A 379 6.90 17.50 -1.97
CA SER A 379 6.96 17.84 -3.40
C SER A 379 7.14 16.59 -4.28
N GLU A 380 7.93 15.60 -3.83
CA GLU A 380 8.05 14.32 -4.54
C GLU A 380 6.70 13.56 -4.53
N LEU A 381 6.00 13.57 -3.40
CA LEU A 381 4.69 12.93 -3.28
C LEU A 381 3.62 13.63 -4.16
N GLU A 382 3.67 14.95 -4.28
CA GLU A 382 2.81 15.73 -5.18
C GLU A 382 3.09 15.40 -6.66
N ALA A 383 4.37 15.30 -7.05
CA ALA A 383 4.76 14.88 -8.40
C ALA A 383 4.29 13.46 -8.74
N LEU A 384 4.24 12.56 -7.77
CA LEU A 384 3.63 11.24 -7.94
C LEU A 384 2.11 11.34 -8.14
N HIS A 385 1.43 12.16 -7.33
CA HIS A 385 0.00 12.40 -7.50
C HIS A 385 -0.34 12.93 -8.89
N ASP A 386 0.41 13.88 -9.41
CA ASP A 386 0.19 14.48 -10.75
C ASP A 386 0.21 13.45 -11.88
N ARG A 387 1.01 12.39 -11.71
CA ARG A 387 1.10 11.28 -12.68
C ARG A 387 -0.03 10.26 -12.51
N VAL A 388 -0.34 9.88 -11.27
CA VAL A 388 -1.22 8.75 -10.93
C VAL A 388 -2.69 9.16 -10.82
N ARG A 389 -2.96 10.33 -10.25
CA ARG A 389 -4.27 10.99 -10.14
C ARG A 389 -5.35 10.16 -9.44
N THR A 390 -4.98 9.25 -8.53
CA THR A 390 -5.97 8.56 -7.71
C THR A 390 -6.37 9.40 -6.49
N PRO A 391 -7.65 9.33 -6.04
CA PRO A 391 -8.10 10.11 -4.90
C PRO A 391 -7.30 9.87 -3.61
N PRO A 392 -6.92 8.62 -3.23
CA PRO A 392 -6.13 8.42 -2.02
C PRO A 392 -4.73 9.03 -2.08
N LEU A 393 -4.08 9.01 -3.26
CA LEU A 393 -2.76 9.63 -3.41
C LEU A 393 -2.85 11.16 -3.40
N ALA A 394 -3.92 11.73 -3.98
CA ALA A 394 -4.23 13.16 -3.86
C ALA A 394 -4.37 13.58 -2.39
N ALA A 395 -5.11 12.78 -1.60
CA ALA A 395 -5.26 13.03 -0.17
C ALA A 395 -3.93 12.95 0.58
N SER A 396 -3.06 11.99 0.25
CA SER A 396 -1.72 11.87 0.84
C SER A 396 -0.84 13.08 0.52
N ALA A 397 -0.85 13.55 -0.73
CA ALA A 397 -0.10 14.75 -1.13
C ALA A 397 -0.64 16.01 -0.43
N ALA A 398 -1.96 16.18 -0.35
CA ALA A 398 -2.60 17.28 0.37
C ALA A 398 -2.28 17.24 1.87
N LEU A 399 -2.32 16.06 2.50
CA LEU A 399 -1.92 15.87 3.91
C LEU A 399 -0.47 16.29 4.13
N ALA A 400 0.45 15.81 3.29
CA ALA A 400 1.87 16.12 3.38
C ALA A 400 2.13 17.64 3.29
N ASN A 401 1.58 18.29 2.26
CA ASN A 401 1.69 19.74 2.09
C ASN A 401 1.00 20.53 3.22
N GLY A 402 -0.14 20.01 3.72
CA GLY A 402 -0.85 20.58 4.86
C GLY A 402 -0.03 20.57 6.16
N LEU A 403 0.68 19.47 6.43
CA LEU A 403 1.58 19.34 7.57
C LEU A 403 2.77 20.32 7.47
N VAL A 404 3.37 20.42 6.28
CA VAL A 404 4.47 21.38 6.01
C VAL A 404 4.00 22.82 6.18
N ALA A 405 2.82 23.17 5.65
CA ALA A 405 2.24 24.50 5.80
C ALA A 405 1.97 24.83 7.27
N ALA A 406 1.40 23.89 8.03
CA ALA A 406 1.16 24.06 9.46
C ALA A 406 2.46 24.32 10.25
N ALA A 407 3.51 23.56 9.94
CA ALA A 407 4.81 23.71 10.57
C ALA A 407 5.51 25.02 10.22
N ARG A 408 5.23 25.59 9.05
CA ARG A 408 5.70 26.94 8.63
C ARG A 408 4.87 28.07 9.22
N GLY A 409 3.78 27.79 9.93
CA GLY A 409 2.87 28.79 10.46
C GLY A 409 1.80 29.31 9.48
N ASP A 410 1.76 28.80 8.26
CA ASP A 410 0.68 29.09 7.31
C ASP A 410 -0.54 28.22 7.59
N HIS A 411 -1.24 28.58 8.67
CA HIS A 411 -2.34 27.77 9.17
C HIS A 411 -3.59 27.83 8.26
N GLU A 412 -3.78 28.87 7.45
CA GLU A 412 -4.93 28.92 6.53
C GLU A 412 -4.75 27.98 5.34
N THR A 413 -3.55 27.93 4.75
CA THR A 413 -3.21 26.93 3.74
C THR A 413 -3.27 25.52 4.33
N ALA A 414 -2.71 25.31 5.53
CA ALA A 414 -2.78 24.04 6.24
C ALA A 414 -4.22 23.57 6.45
N ARG A 415 -5.09 24.45 6.95
CA ARG A 415 -6.52 24.14 7.15
C ARG A 415 -7.17 23.63 5.86
N ARG A 416 -7.02 24.38 4.75
CA ARG A 416 -7.63 24.02 3.46
C ARG A 416 -7.13 22.65 2.98
N LEU A 417 -5.82 22.44 2.98
CA LEU A 417 -5.22 21.19 2.51
C LEU A 417 -5.59 19.99 3.39
N LEU A 418 -5.62 20.16 4.71
CA LEU A 418 -6.00 19.10 5.66
C LEU A 418 -7.49 18.77 5.59
N GLU A 419 -8.35 19.76 5.36
CA GLU A 419 -9.79 19.55 5.13
C GLU A 419 -10.02 18.77 3.84
N ASP A 420 -9.40 19.19 2.73
CA ASP A 420 -9.46 18.48 1.44
C ASP A 420 -8.95 17.05 1.55
N ALA A 421 -7.83 16.84 2.27
CA ALA A 421 -7.26 15.51 2.50
C ALA A 421 -8.20 14.61 3.31
N ALA A 422 -8.72 15.10 4.45
CA ALA A 422 -9.62 14.32 5.31
C ALA A 422 -10.89 13.88 4.58
N ASP A 423 -11.50 14.79 3.82
CA ASP A 423 -12.72 14.53 3.06
C ASP A 423 -12.46 13.59 1.85
N THR A 424 -11.28 13.69 1.24
CA THR A 424 -10.90 12.79 0.14
C THR A 424 -10.60 11.38 0.63
N PHE A 425 -9.89 11.23 1.76
CA PHE A 425 -9.71 9.91 2.41
C PHE A 425 -11.05 9.28 2.79
N GLU A 426 -11.98 10.07 3.32
CA GLU A 426 -13.31 9.58 3.69
C GLU A 426 -14.08 9.06 2.47
N ARG A 427 -14.11 9.82 1.37
CA ARG A 427 -14.73 9.39 0.11
C ARG A 427 -14.08 8.16 -0.49
N ALA A 428 -12.77 8.00 -0.30
CA ALA A 428 -12.01 6.83 -0.74
C ALA A 428 -12.18 5.61 0.19
N GLY A 429 -12.88 5.76 1.32
CA GLY A 429 -13.06 4.70 2.31
C GLY A 429 -11.84 4.43 3.19
N ALA A 430 -10.84 5.32 3.19
CA ALA A 430 -9.66 5.27 4.05
C ALA A 430 -9.97 5.90 5.42
N VAL A 431 -10.75 5.17 6.22
CA VAL A 431 -11.39 5.69 7.44
C VAL A 431 -10.37 6.15 8.48
N PHE A 432 -9.33 5.34 8.72
CA PHE A 432 -8.29 5.64 9.70
C PHE A 432 -7.51 6.90 9.32
N GLU A 433 -7.11 7.01 8.05
CA GLU A 433 -6.37 8.15 7.50
C GLU A 433 -7.21 9.45 7.54
N SER A 434 -8.51 9.36 7.24
CA SER A 434 -9.42 10.51 7.37
C SER A 434 -9.48 11.01 8.81
N LEU A 435 -9.68 10.10 9.78
CA LEU A 435 -9.81 10.45 11.19
C LEU A 435 -8.52 11.04 11.78
N THR A 436 -7.36 10.47 11.44
CA THR A 436 -6.06 11.00 11.90
C THR A 436 -5.75 12.36 11.29
N THR A 437 -6.12 12.60 10.02
CA THR A 437 -6.00 13.91 9.36
C THR A 437 -6.88 14.97 10.03
N ARG A 438 -8.10 14.59 10.51
CA ARG A 438 -8.97 15.52 11.25
C ARG A 438 -8.35 15.96 12.58
N VAL A 439 -7.48 15.15 13.20
CA VAL A 439 -6.72 15.57 14.40
C VAL A 439 -5.74 16.69 14.03
N ASP A 440 -5.04 16.57 12.89
CA ASP A 440 -4.11 17.58 12.41
C ASP A 440 -4.86 18.87 12.01
N LEU A 441 -6.01 18.73 11.35
CA LEU A 441 -6.93 19.84 11.01
C LEU A 441 -7.40 20.59 12.26
N ALA A 442 -7.77 19.87 13.31
CA ALA A 442 -8.19 20.50 14.57
C ALA A 442 -7.08 21.36 15.18
N ALA A 443 -5.81 20.93 15.08
CA ALA A 443 -4.66 21.71 15.53
C ALA A 443 -4.49 23.02 14.72
N ALA A 444 -4.61 22.96 13.38
CA ALA A 444 -4.56 24.12 12.51
C ALA A 444 -5.71 25.11 12.80
N LEU A 445 -6.91 24.61 13.07
CA LEU A 445 -8.10 25.41 13.42
C LEU A 445 -7.91 26.11 14.78
N VAL A 446 -7.24 25.49 15.75
CA VAL A 446 -6.88 26.14 17.02
C VAL A 446 -5.94 27.32 16.77
N ALA A 447 -4.94 27.18 15.94
CA ALA A 447 -4.01 28.25 15.58
C ALA A 447 -4.71 29.43 14.88
N LEU A 448 -5.78 29.16 14.12
CA LEU A 448 -6.64 30.15 13.48
C LEU A 448 -7.74 30.74 14.38
N VAL A 449 -7.73 30.39 15.69
CA VAL A 449 -8.77 30.84 16.65
C VAL A 449 -10.20 30.35 16.29
N ARG A 450 -10.30 29.31 15.45
CA ARG A 450 -11.58 28.70 15.04
C ARG A 450 -11.96 27.53 15.97
N PHE A 451 -11.99 27.78 17.27
CA PHE A 451 -12.09 26.75 18.32
C PHE A 451 -13.33 25.85 18.20
N ALA A 452 -14.49 26.41 17.90
CA ALA A 452 -15.72 25.64 17.80
C ALA A 452 -15.70 24.65 16.64
N VAL A 453 -15.06 25.00 15.51
CA VAL A 453 -14.88 24.11 14.37
C VAL A 453 -13.84 23.06 14.73
N GLY A 454 -12.69 23.46 15.25
CA GLY A 454 -11.63 22.54 15.70
C GLY A 454 -12.13 21.51 16.72
N GLN A 455 -13.02 21.94 17.64
CA GLN A 455 -13.64 21.04 18.62
C GLN A 455 -14.55 19.99 17.93
N ARG A 456 -15.32 20.37 16.91
CA ARG A 456 -16.15 19.40 16.17
C ARG A 456 -15.29 18.38 15.43
N GLU A 457 -14.23 18.82 14.73
CA GLU A 457 -13.32 17.92 14.02
C GLU A 457 -12.61 16.96 14.97
N ALA A 458 -12.07 17.48 16.09
CA ALA A 458 -11.42 16.65 17.12
C ALA A 458 -12.41 15.66 17.76
N ARG A 459 -13.68 16.06 18.00
CA ARG A 459 -14.70 15.15 18.54
C ARG A 459 -15.02 14.03 17.58
N ARG A 460 -15.22 14.35 16.29
CA ARG A 460 -15.45 13.36 15.24
C ARG A 460 -14.28 12.35 15.15
N ALA A 461 -13.03 12.86 15.26
CA ALA A 461 -11.86 11.99 15.30
C ALA A 461 -11.84 11.09 16.54
N VAL A 462 -12.17 11.61 17.73
CA VAL A 462 -12.27 10.80 18.96
C VAL A 462 -13.27 9.69 18.79
N ASP A 463 -14.52 10.03 18.44
CA ASP A 463 -15.61 9.06 18.37
C ASP A 463 -15.31 7.98 17.31
N GLY A 464 -14.76 8.34 16.15
CA GLY A 464 -14.40 7.41 15.09
C GLY A 464 -13.21 6.51 15.43
N LEU A 465 -12.13 7.06 16.01
CA LEU A 465 -10.94 6.29 16.38
C LEU A 465 -11.21 5.32 17.55
N GLU A 466 -12.07 5.73 18.50
CA GLU A 466 -12.55 4.83 19.57
C GLU A 466 -13.38 3.69 19.01
N ALA A 467 -14.28 3.96 18.06
CA ALA A 467 -15.08 2.94 17.39
C ALA A 467 -14.22 1.93 16.61
N LEU A 468 -13.10 2.37 16.02
CA LEU A 468 -12.11 1.50 15.36
C LEU A 468 -11.26 0.69 16.37
N GLY A 469 -11.17 1.11 17.63
CA GLY A 469 -10.24 0.56 18.60
C GLY A 469 -8.79 1.09 18.44
N ALA A 470 -8.61 2.25 17.81
CA ALA A 470 -7.32 2.91 17.55
C ALA A 470 -6.84 3.67 18.80
N GLN A 471 -6.36 2.97 19.82
CA GLN A 471 -6.11 3.53 21.16
C GLN A 471 -5.13 4.69 21.16
N THR A 472 -3.98 4.57 20.50
CA THR A 472 -2.93 5.62 20.45
C THR A 472 -3.46 6.89 19.79
N GLU A 473 -4.09 6.75 18.63
CA GLU A 473 -4.62 7.90 17.87
C GLU A 473 -5.88 8.50 18.52
N ALA A 474 -6.72 7.69 19.17
CA ALA A 474 -7.85 8.18 19.97
C ALA A 474 -7.36 9.07 21.12
N GLU A 475 -6.27 8.70 21.81
CA GLU A 475 -5.70 9.55 22.85
C GLU A 475 -5.07 10.83 22.29
N ARG A 476 -4.43 10.76 21.10
CA ARG A 476 -3.97 11.95 20.37
C ARG A 476 -5.15 12.89 20.04
N ALA A 477 -6.27 12.34 19.55
CA ALA A 477 -7.50 13.08 19.28
C ALA A 477 -8.12 13.71 20.54
N ARG A 478 -8.16 12.97 21.66
CA ARG A 478 -8.60 13.51 22.96
C ARG A 478 -7.73 14.67 23.45
N ARG A 479 -6.41 14.59 23.25
CA ARG A 479 -5.50 15.72 23.56
C ARG A 479 -5.81 16.94 22.68
N ALA A 480 -6.06 16.76 21.39
CA ALA A 480 -6.46 17.83 20.48
C ALA A 480 -7.80 18.45 20.91
N PHE A 481 -8.80 17.64 21.25
CA PHE A 481 -10.09 18.09 21.76
C PHE A 481 -9.96 18.92 23.04
N ARG A 482 -9.17 18.44 24.03
CA ARG A 482 -8.89 19.20 25.28
C ARG A 482 -8.18 20.53 25.00
N ARG A 483 -7.25 20.58 24.00
CA ARG A 483 -6.62 21.83 23.57
C ARG A 483 -7.62 22.82 23.00
N CYS A 484 -8.56 22.37 22.15
CA CYS A 484 -9.64 23.21 21.63
C CYS A 484 -10.50 23.79 22.75
N LEU A 485 -10.89 22.98 23.73
CA LEU A 485 -11.66 23.44 24.90
C LEU A 485 -10.90 24.48 25.73
N LYS A 486 -9.64 24.19 26.07
CA LYS A 486 -8.81 25.10 26.86
C LYS A 486 -8.58 26.44 26.14
N ALA A 487 -8.35 26.37 24.82
CA ALA A 487 -8.18 27.58 24.00
C ALA A 487 -9.46 28.41 23.89
N ALA A 488 -10.62 27.75 23.86
CA ALA A 488 -11.93 28.42 23.83
C ALA A 488 -12.29 29.11 25.16
N THR A 489 -11.80 28.57 26.30
CA THR A 489 -12.12 29.07 27.66
C THR A 489 -11.01 29.94 28.27
N GLY A 490 -9.79 29.91 27.68
CA GLY A 490 -8.66 30.70 28.16
C GLY A 490 -8.75 32.18 27.79
N PRO A 491 -7.95 33.06 28.41
CA PRO A 491 -7.88 34.47 28.05
C PRO A 491 -7.37 34.59 26.61
N GLN A 492 -8.28 34.93 25.70
CA GLN A 492 -7.96 35.10 24.28
C GLN A 492 -7.22 36.44 24.09
N LYS A 493 -5.93 36.39 23.76
CA LYS A 493 -5.27 37.57 23.20
C LYS A 493 -5.84 37.81 21.80
N PRO A 494 -6.45 38.97 21.52
CA PRO A 494 -7.04 39.23 20.20
C PRO A 494 -5.93 39.29 19.15
N ILE A 495 -5.91 38.30 18.23
CA ILE A 495 -4.97 38.25 17.12
C ILE A 495 -5.33 39.36 16.13
N GLY A 496 -4.37 40.19 15.78
CA GLY A 496 -4.56 41.30 14.81
C GLY A 496 -5.12 42.60 15.37
N VAL A 497 -5.43 42.69 16.67
CA VAL A 497 -5.86 43.92 17.33
C VAL A 497 -4.64 44.70 17.82
N THR A 498 -4.47 45.93 17.36
CA THR A 498 -3.38 46.80 17.80
C THR A 498 -3.52 47.16 19.29
N PRO A 499 -2.43 47.61 19.99
CA PRO A 499 -2.54 48.04 21.37
C PRO A 499 -3.65 49.07 21.57
N ARG A 500 -3.83 50.02 20.65
CA ARG A 500 -4.84 51.07 20.73
C ARG A 500 -6.25 50.54 20.54
N GLU A 501 -6.44 49.59 19.62
CA GLU A 501 -7.72 48.90 19.42
C GLU A 501 -8.09 48.04 20.66
N ARG A 502 -7.09 47.51 21.35
CA ARG A 502 -7.27 46.74 22.58
C ARG A 502 -7.75 47.65 23.71
N ASP A 503 -7.17 48.86 23.86
CA ASP A 503 -7.62 49.85 24.85
C ASP A 503 -9.09 50.23 24.60
N VAL A 504 -9.45 50.47 23.32
CA VAL A 504 -10.85 50.77 22.95
C VAL A 504 -11.77 49.57 23.26
N LEU A 505 -11.34 48.34 22.98
CA LEU A 505 -12.11 47.13 23.23
C LEU A 505 -12.38 46.90 24.73
N GLN A 506 -11.38 47.21 25.55
CA GLN A 506 -11.51 47.16 27.03
C GLN A 506 -12.53 48.18 27.55
N LEU A 507 -12.48 49.41 27.06
CA LEU A 507 -13.43 50.47 27.45
C LEU A 507 -14.85 50.21 26.91
N LEU A 508 -14.97 49.53 25.79
CA LEU A 508 -16.27 49.02 25.30
C LEU A 508 -16.89 48.01 26.26
N ALA A 509 -16.08 47.15 26.83
CA ALA A 509 -16.54 46.15 27.79
C ALA A 509 -16.95 46.76 29.14
N GLU A 510 -16.36 47.92 29.48
CA GLU A 510 -16.81 48.74 30.62
C GLU A 510 -18.12 49.52 30.35
N GLY A 511 -18.67 49.41 29.14
CA GLY A 511 -19.94 50.04 28.74
C GLY A 511 -19.83 51.50 28.33
N LEU A 512 -18.64 52.09 28.17
CA LEU A 512 -18.43 53.49 27.83
C LEU A 512 -18.88 53.80 26.41
N THR A 513 -19.47 54.98 26.19
CA THR A 513 -19.80 55.51 24.86
C THR A 513 -18.53 55.96 24.10
N ASN A 514 -18.64 56.17 22.78
CA ASN A 514 -17.48 56.64 22.00
C ASN A 514 -16.94 57.99 22.49
N ARG A 515 -17.80 58.85 23.00
CA ARG A 515 -17.42 60.13 23.59
C ARG A 515 -16.62 59.96 24.87
N GLU A 516 -17.05 59.09 25.75
CA GLU A 516 -16.34 58.79 27.02
C GLU A 516 -15.00 58.10 26.76
N ILE A 517 -14.95 57.15 25.76
CA ILE A 517 -13.71 56.51 25.32
C ILE A 517 -12.74 57.55 24.74
N ALA A 518 -13.27 58.50 23.92
CA ALA A 518 -12.47 59.57 23.34
C ALA A 518 -11.82 60.47 24.43
N GLN A 519 -12.59 60.83 25.45
CA GLN A 519 -12.09 61.59 26.61
C GLN A 519 -11.02 60.79 27.38
N ARG A 520 -11.26 59.50 27.66
CA ARG A 520 -10.36 58.63 28.41
C ARG A 520 -9.03 58.35 27.72
N LEU A 521 -9.07 58.24 26.39
CA LEU A 521 -7.91 57.95 25.53
C LEU A 521 -7.25 59.19 24.92
N VAL A 522 -7.78 60.39 25.22
CA VAL A 522 -7.32 61.70 24.69
C VAL A 522 -7.22 61.70 23.17
N VAL A 523 -8.29 61.31 22.50
CA VAL A 523 -8.46 61.28 21.03
C VAL A 523 -9.79 61.86 20.58
N SER A 524 -10.01 62.08 19.29
CA SER A 524 -11.32 62.49 18.80
C SER A 524 -12.35 61.34 18.80
N GLU A 525 -13.63 61.68 18.98
CA GLU A 525 -14.72 60.69 18.90
C GLU A 525 -14.74 59.96 17.54
N HIS A 526 -14.36 60.65 16.46
CA HIS A 526 -14.21 60.07 15.13
C HIS A 526 -13.08 59.01 15.09
N THR A 527 -11.97 59.24 15.80
CA THR A 527 -10.87 58.27 15.94
C THR A 527 -11.35 57.03 16.66
N VAL A 528 -12.13 57.16 17.72
CA VAL A 528 -12.72 56.02 18.45
C VAL A 528 -13.66 55.23 17.55
N HIS A 529 -14.53 55.92 16.80
CA HIS A 529 -15.44 55.26 15.83
C HIS A 529 -14.69 54.41 14.81
N ARG A 530 -13.57 54.95 14.26
CA ARG A 530 -12.71 54.21 13.33
C ARG A 530 -12.07 52.98 13.99
N HIS A 531 -11.61 53.10 15.23
CA HIS A 531 -11.08 51.96 15.97
C HIS A 531 -12.13 50.90 16.25
N VAL A 532 -13.35 51.29 16.63
CA VAL A 532 -14.49 50.37 16.84
C VAL A 532 -14.80 49.63 15.54
N THR A 533 -14.90 50.33 14.41
CA THR A 533 -15.17 49.72 13.10
C THR A 533 -14.07 48.74 12.70
N ASN A 534 -12.80 49.10 12.91
CA ASN A 534 -11.69 48.23 12.63
C ASN A 534 -11.67 46.97 13.54
N VAL A 535 -11.99 47.11 14.81
CA VAL A 535 -12.15 46.00 15.76
C VAL A 535 -13.25 45.06 15.32
N LEU A 536 -14.41 45.57 14.99
CA LEU A 536 -15.54 44.76 14.50
C LEU A 536 -15.19 43.98 13.26
N ARG A 537 -14.53 44.62 12.27
CA ARG A 537 -14.05 43.96 11.05
C ARG A 537 -12.98 42.91 11.32
N LYS A 538 -11.97 43.21 12.15
CA LYS A 538 -10.84 42.31 12.46
C LYS A 538 -11.25 41.10 13.26
N LEU A 539 -12.30 41.23 14.10
CA LEU A 539 -12.81 40.16 14.96
C LEU A 539 -14.09 39.51 14.40
N ASP A 540 -14.51 39.88 13.18
CA ASP A 540 -15.75 39.43 12.51
C ASP A 540 -16.97 39.54 13.43
N LEU A 541 -17.12 40.70 14.08
CA LEU A 541 -18.19 40.96 15.02
C LEU A 541 -19.25 41.91 14.39
N ARG A 542 -20.51 41.59 14.57
CA ARG A 542 -21.65 42.33 13.92
C ARG A 542 -22.13 43.56 14.69
N SER A 543 -21.73 43.74 15.96
CA SER A 543 -22.21 44.83 16.78
C SER A 543 -21.24 45.23 17.87
N ARG A 544 -21.40 46.46 18.38
CA ARG A 544 -20.72 46.99 19.55
C ARG A 544 -20.92 46.09 20.79
N THR A 545 -22.14 45.59 20.98
CA THR A 545 -22.50 44.69 22.09
C THR A 545 -21.74 43.34 21.93
N ALA A 546 -21.57 42.83 20.70
CA ALA A 546 -20.79 41.66 20.43
C ALA A 546 -19.29 41.87 20.74
N ALA A 547 -18.77 43.10 20.48
CA ALA A 547 -17.39 43.46 20.82
C ALA A 547 -17.18 43.55 22.34
N ALA A 548 -18.11 44.14 23.08
CA ALA A 548 -18.09 44.19 24.52
C ALA A 548 -18.12 42.78 25.14
N ALA A 549 -19.05 41.94 24.69
CA ALA A 549 -19.14 40.54 25.15
C ALA A 549 -17.90 39.72 24.79
N TYR A 550 -17.28 39.98 23.64
CA TYR A 550 -15.99 39.38 23.26
C TYR A 550 -14.87 39.80 24.22
N ALA A 551 -14.74 41.10 24.56
CA ALA A 551 -13.72 41.60 25.46
C ALA A 551 -13.83 40.98 26.87
N VAL A 552 -15.06 40.81 27.37
CA VAL A 552 -15.31 40.15 28.68
C VAL A 552 -14.90 38.67 28.59
N ARG A 553 -15.31 37.93 27.58
CA ARG A 553 -14.92 36.51 27.40
C ARG A 553 -13.43 36.31 27.18
N SER A 554 -12.77 37.27 26.51
CA SER A 554 -11.33 37.22 26.25
C SER A 554 -10.45 37.66 27.44
N GLY A 555 -11.05 37.96 28.60
CA GLY A 555 -10.33 38.39 29.79
C GLY A 555 -9.67 39.77 29.67
N LEU A 556 -10.07 40.57 28.67
CA LEU A 556 -9.55 41.90 28.43
C LEU A 556 -10.20 42.95 29.37
N ALA A 557 -11.42 42.67 29.83
CA ALA A 557 -12.08 43.48 30.82
C ALA A 557 -11.73 42.97 32.24
N ARG A 558 -11.22 43.83 33.12
CA ARG A 558 -11.23 43.56 34.56
C ARG A 558 -12.69 43.38 34.96
N LYS A 559 -13.05 42.29 35.66
CA LYS A 559 -14.34 42.20 36.34
C LYS A 559 -14.42 43.45 37.21
N ALA A 560 -15.40 44.31 36.90
CA ALA A 560 -15.80 45.37 37.83
C ALA A 560 -16.09 44.68 39.16
N GLY A 561 -15.29 44.99 40.17
CA GLY A 561 -15.48 44.43 41.51
C GLY A 561 -16.89 44.79 41.99
N VAL A 562 -17.61 43.77 42.47
CA VAL A 562 -18.75 43.90 43.34
C VAL A 562 -18.21 44.28 44.71
#